data_014bc4a8f66df6b764504e4e6fb8fda0
#
_entry.id   014bc4a8f66df6b764504e4e6fb8fda0
#
_cell.length_a   1.000
_cell.length_b   1.000
_cell.length_c   1.000
_cell.angle_alpha   90.00
_cell.angle_beta   90.00
_cell.angle_gamma   90.00
#
_symmetry.space_group_name_H-M   'P 1'
#
loop_
_entity.id
_entity.type
_entity.pdbx_description
1 polymer ?
#
loop_
_entity_poly.entity_id
_entity_poly.type
_entity_poly.pdbx_seq_one_letter_code
_entity_poly.pdbx_strand_id
1 'polypeptide(L)'
;MEFSKKLNENSKTITKIYDPNAITISTQNPKSVSFQTHPFCALQNVVILKNENLNVYNGHFLISILELSEVLKYQSTISLENLQSLRIKIPEINGKPDWTYMDNFMKDTRNTIFRGSECKL
;
A
#
# COMPACT_ATOMS: atom_id res chain seq x y z
N MET A 1 -2.42 -11.13 3.17
CA MET A 1 -2.23 -10.37 1.94
C MET A 1 -1.07 -10.89 1.13
N GLU A 2 -1.12 -10.68 -0.13
CA GLU A 2 -0.17 -11.25 -1.06
C GLU A 2 0.75 -10.17 -1.64
N PHE A 3 2.06 -10.41 -1.63
CA PHE A 3 3.05 -9.55 -2.26
C PHE A 3 3.49 -10.18 -3.57
N SER A 4 3.45 -9.38 -4.64
CA SER A 4 3.92 -9.82 -5.94
C SER A 4 4.96 -8.83 -6.45
N LYS A 5 6.05 -9.37 -7.00
CA LYS A 5 7.07 -8.53 -7.62
C LYS A 5 6.86 -8.52 -9.12
N LYS A 6 6.87 -7.34 -9.70
CA LYS A 6 6.86 -7.21 -11.14
C LYS A 6 8.23 -7.56 -11.70
N LEU A 7 8.24 -8.40 -12.72
CA LEU A 7 9.44 -8.70 -13.49
C LEU A 7 9.39 -7.88 -14.78
N ASN A 8 10.39 -7.07 -14.98
CA ASN A 8 10.48 -6.22 -16.16
C ASN A 8 11.56 -6.74 -17.09
N GLU A 9 11.31 -7.91 -17.65
CA GLU A 9 12.29 -8.59 -18.48
C GLU A 9 12.47 -7.94 -19.85
N ASN A 10 11.41 -7.35 -20.37
CA ASN A 10 11.42 -6.74 -21.71
C ASN A 10 11.22 -5.24 -21.62
N SER A 11 12.00 -4.62 -20.79
CA SER A 11 11.81 -3.21 -20.46
C SER A 11 11.89 -2.25 -21.64
N LYS A 12 12.50 -2.67 -22.73
CA LYS A 12 12.70 -1.78 -23.86
C LYS A 12 11.49 -1.60 -24.75
N THR A 13 10.61 -2.59 -24.80
CA THR A 13 9.55 -2.63 -25.80
C THR A 13 8.16 -2.79 -25.24
N ILE A 14 8.03 -3.38 -24.06
CA ILE A 14 6.71 -3.71 -23.52
C ILE A 14 6.57 -3.17 -22.12
N THR A 15 5.56 -2.32 -21.95
CA THR A 15 5.18 -1.83 -20.65
C THR A 15 3.88 -2.49 -20.25
N LYS A 16 3.91 -3.25 -19.18
CA LYS A 16 2.71 -3.87 -18.66
C LYS A 16 1.91 -2.87 -17.85
N ILE A 17 0.62 -2.84 -18.07
CA ILE A 17 -0.29 -2.00 -17.31
C ILE A 17 -0.98 -2.87 -16.28
N TYR A 18 -0.93 -2.44 -15.03
CA TYR A 18 -1.53 -3.14 -13.90
C TYR A 18 -2.85 -2.51 -13.53
N ASP A 19 -3.76 -3.33 -13.00
CA ASP A 19 -5.06 -2.87 -12.55
C ASP A 19 -4.93 -1.98 -11.31
N PRO A 20 -5.85 -1.04 -11.12
CA PRO A 20 -5.85 -0.17 -9.95
C PRO A 20 -6.19 -0.94 -8.67
N ASN A 21 -6.27 -0.20 -7.57
CA ASN A 21 -6.54 -0.73 -6.23
C ASN A 21 -5.43 -1.66 -5.76
N ALA A 22 -4.22 -1.16 -5.84
CA ALA A 22 -3.02 -1.85 -5.40
C ALA A 22 -2.13 -0.91 -4.60
N ILE A 23 -1.39 -1.47 -3.66
CA ILE A 23 -0.34 -0.74 -2.94
C ILE A 23 0.96 -1.04 -3.65
N THR A 24 1.71 0.01 -3.98
CA THR A 24 3.02 -0.15 -4.60
C THR A 24 4.10 0.32 -3.63
N ILE A 25 5.17 -0.46 -3.54
CA ILE A 25 6.29 -0.17 -2.65
C ILE A 25 7.55 -0.10 -3.50
N SER A 26 8.17 1.08 -3.53
CA SER A 26 9.50 1.22 -4.12
C SER A 26 10.52 0.71 -3.11
N THR A 27 11.31 -0.28 -3.50
CA THR A 27 12.20 -0.98 -2.57
C THR A 27 13.59 -0.35 -2.48
N GLN A 28 13.89 0.60 -3.35
CA GLN A 28 15.18 1.27 -3.37
C GLN A 28 15.02 2.74 -3.01
N ASN A 29 16.13 3.36 -2.63
CA ASN A 29 16.13 4.74 -2.19
C ASN A 29 15.81 5.70 -3.34
N PRO A 30 14.86 6.65 -3.18
CA PRO A 30 14.04 6.79 -1.98
C PRO A 30 12.91 5.76 -1.96
N LYS A 31 12.73 5.13 -0.82
CA LYS A 31 11.62 4.20 -0.62
C LYS A 31 10.32 4.97 -0.56
N SER A 32 9.28 4.40 -1.11
CA SER A 32 7.97 5.02 -1.07
C SER A 32 6.88 3.96 -1.08
N VAL A 33 5.77 4.28 -0.45
CA VAL A 33 4.59 3.42 -0.43
C VAL A 33 3.42 4.26 -0.91
N SER A 34 2.72 3.77 -1.90
CA SER A 34 1.64 4.52 -2.53
C SER A 34 0.45 3.63 -2.83
N PHE A 35 -0.72 4.22 -2.90
CA PHE A 35 -1.92 3.53 -3.35
C PHE A 35 -2.27 3.99 -4.76
N GLN A 36 -2.47 3.03 -5.65
CA GLN A 36 -2.76 3.30 -7.05
C GLN A 36 -4.27 3.22 -7.28
N THR A 37 -4.88 4.35 -7.60
CA THR A 37 -6.33 4.44 -7.86
C THR A 37 -6.68 4.30 -9.34
N HIS A 38 -5.66 4.32 -10.21
CA HIS A 38 -5.82 4.21 -11.65
C HIS A 38 -4.92 3.11 -12.17
N PRO A 39 -5.15 2.60 -13.37
CA PRO A 39 -4.20 1.68 -14.00
C PRO A 39 -2.81 2.29 -14.03
N PHE A 40 -1.79 1.48 -13.78
CA PHE A 40 -0.44 1.99 -13.58
C PHE A 40 0.61 1.06 -14.18
N CYS A 41 1.79 1.62 -14.40
CA CYS A 41 2.98 0.88 -14.78
C CYS A 41 3.94 0.86 -13.60
N ALA A 42 4.75 -0.18 -13.52
CA ALA A 42 5.72 -0.31 -12.43
C ALA A 42 7.07 -0.75 -12.96
N LEU A 43 8.11 -0.14 -12.40
CA LEU A 43 9.49 -0.50 -12.72
C LEU A 43 9.90 -1.75 -11.93
N GLN A 44 11.07 -2.29 -12.29
CA GLN A 44 11.50 -3.58 -11.74
C GLN A 44 11.75 -3.58 -10.24
N ASN A 45 12.01 -2.43 -9.63
CA ASN A 45 12.24 -2.32 -8.20
C ASN A 45 10.99 -1.97 -7.40
N VAL A 46 9.82 -2.15 -7.99
CA VAL A 46 8.55 -1.88 -7.35
C VAL A 46 7.86 -3.20 -7.01
N VAL A 47 7.44 -3.31 -5.76
CA VAL A 47 6.64 -4.45 -5.28
C VAL A 47 5.18 -4.04 -5.26
N ILE A 48 4.32 -4.92 -5.74
CA ILE A 48 2.89 -4.66 -5.83
C ILE A 48 2.17 -5.55 -4.81
N LEU A 49 1.41 -4.92 -3.93
CA LEU A 49 0.58 -5.62 -2.95
C LEU A 49 -0.87 -5.54 -3.42
N LYS A 50 -1.47 -6.70 -3.62
CA LYS A 50 -2.85 -6.79 -4.09
C LYS A 50 -3.69 -7.64 -3.16
N ASN A 51 -4.95 -7.29 -3.08
CA ASN A 51 -5.97 -8.10 -2.42
C ASN A 51 -7.32 -7.66 -2.97
N GLU A 52 -8.21 -8.60 -3.15
CA GLU A 52 -9.53 -8.31 -3.71
C GLU A 52 -10.35 -7.34 -2.87
N ASN A 53 -10.03 -7.23 -1.58
CA ASN A 53 -10.73 -6.33 -0.67
C ASN A 53 -10.11 -4.93 -0.58
N LEU A 54 -8.98 -4.70 -1.25
CA LEU A 54 -8.32 -3.39 -1.20
C LEU A 54 -9.16 -2.33 -1.89
N ASN A 55 -9.26 -1.19 -1.23
CA ASN A 55 -9.83 0.02 -1.81
C ASN A 55 -9.04 1.23 -1.30
N VAL A 56 -9.40 2.42 -1.72
CA VAL A 56 -8.65 3.62 -1.37
C VAL A 56 -8.62 3.86 0.15
N TYR A 57 -9.67 3.52 0.86
CA TYR A 57 -9.73 3.75 2.31
C TYR A 57 -8.86 2.77 3.08
N ASN A 58 -9.12 1.48 2.94
CA ASN A 58 -8.33 0.48 3.66
C ASN A 58 -6.89 0.42 3.13
N GLY A 59 -6.68 0.75 1.87
CA GLY A 59 -5.33 0.85 1.32
C GLY A 59 -4.50 1.89 2.04
N HIS A 60 -5.05 3.07 2.27
CA HIS A 60 -4.34 4.12 3.03
C HIS A 60 -4.17 3.75 4.49
N PHE A 61 -5.14 3.04 5.08
CA PHE A 61 -4.97 2.51 6.43
C PHE A 61 -3.74 1.61 6.50
N LEU A 62 -3.63 0.68 5.57
CA LEU A 62 -2.49 -0.24 5.53
C LEU A 62 -1.17 0.47 5.24
N ILE A 63 -1.19 1.48 4.37
CA ILE A 63 0.02 2.26 4.10
C ILE A 63 0.54 2.92 5.35
N SER A 64 -0.32 3.49 6.18
CA SER A 64 0.12 4.14 7.41
C SER A 64 0.79 3.15 8.36
N ILE A 65 0.31 1.91 8.41
CA ILE A 65 0.93 0.87 9.23
C ILE A 65 2.24 0.42 8.61
N LEU A 66 2.28 0.22 7.30
CA LEU A 66 3.49 -0.20 6.60
C LEU A 66 4.62 0.81 6.76
N GLU A 67 4.31 2.09 6.67
CA GLU A 67 5.31 3.14 6.80
C GLU A 67 5.93 3.21 8.19
N LEU A 68 5.23 2.72 9.21
CA LEU A 68 5.74 2.65 10.57
C LEU A 68 6.59 1.40 10.82
N SER A 69 6.59 0.43 9.92
CA SER A 69 7.38 -0.77 10.10
C SER A 69 8.88 -0.47 10.04
N GLU A 70 9.66 -1.22 10.82
CA GLU A 70 11.11 -1.01 10.88
C GLU A 70 11.77 -1.22 9.53
N VAL A 71 11.29 -2.19 8.76
CA VAL A 71 11.84 -2.50 7.45
C VAL A 71 11.75 -1.30 6.53
N LEU A 72 10.57 -0.65 6.48
CA LEU A 72 10.38 0.51 5.61
C LEU A 72 10.96 1.79 6.20
N LYS A 73 11.05 1.88 7.51
CA LYS A 73 11.48 3.11 8.17
C LYS A 73 12.99 3.28 8.21
N TYR A 74 13.72 2.20 8.46
CA TYR A 74 15.15 2.29 8.77
C TYR A 74 16.08 1.73 7.69
N GLN A 75 15.63 0.83 6.87
CA GLN A 75 16.49 0.25 5.83
C GLN A 75 16.49 1.12 4.58
N SER A 76 17.66 1.31 3.98
CA SER A 76 17.78 2.11 2.76
C SER A 76 17.25 1.37 1.53
N THR A 77 17.40 0.05 1.51
CA THR A 77 16.82 -0.80 0.47
C THR A 77 16.14 -1.99 1.12
N ILE A 78 15.17 -2.56 0.44
CA ILE A 78 14.37 -3.66 0.97
C ILE A 78 14.34 -4.77 -0.07
N SER A 79 14.60 -6.01 0.38
CA SER A 79 14.44 -7.15 -0.50
C SER A 79 13.00 -7.62 -0.53
N LEU A 80 12.63 -8.30 -1.61
CA LEU A 80 11.30 -8.90 -1.70
C LEU A 80 11.09 -9.92 -0.58
N GLU A 81 12.14 -10.66 -0.23
CA GLU A 81 12.07 -11.64 0.86
C GLU A 81 11.70 -10.98 2.19
N ASN A 82 12.32 -9.84 2.48
CA ASN A 82 12.03 -9.11 3.71
C ASN A 82 10.59 -8.62 3.73
N LEU A 83 10.08 -8.17 2.60
CA LEU A 83 8.68 -7.76 2.51
C LEU A 83 7.73 -8.92 2.67
N GLN A 84 8.04 -10.06 2.07
CA GLN A 84 7.19 -11.24 2.15
C GLN A 84 7.11 -11.80 3.56
N SER A 85 8.17 -11.65 4.35
CA SER A 85 8.19 -12.09 5.74
C SER A 85 7.74 -11.03 6.73
N LEU A 86 7.46 -9.83 6.27
CA LEU A 86 7.01 -8.75 7.13
C LEU A 86 5.64 -9.07 7.73
N ARG A 87 5.54 -8.88 9.04
CA ARG A 87 4.29 -9.05 9.76
C ARG A 87 3.84 -7.71 10.31
N ILE A 88 2.59 -7.37 10.07
CA ILE A 88 2.00 -6.15 10.56
C ILE A 88 0.75 -6.49 11.36
N LYS A 89 0.45 -5.66 12.35
CA LYS A 89 -0.76 -5.83 13.14
C LYS A 89 -1.86 -4.97 12.52
N ILE A 90 -2.95 -5.63 12.18
CA ILE A 90 -4.11 -4.98 11.61
C ILE A 90 -5.35 -5.42 12.36
N PRO A 91 -6.43 -4.63 12.32
CA PRO A 91 -7.70 -5.07 12.89
C PRO A 91 -8.14 -6.39 12.27
N GLU A 92 -8.59 -7.30 13.11
CA GLU A 92 -9.07 -8.59 12.60
C GLU A 92 -10.36 -9.01 13.29
N ILE A 93 -11.13 -9.82 12.58
CA ILE A 93 -12.35 -10.40 13.08
C ILE A 93 -12.38 -11.86 12.65
N ASN A 94 -12.56 -12.75 13.63
CA ASN A 94 -12.58 -14.20 13.37
C ASN A 94 -11.31 -14.69 12.65
N GLY A 95 -10.15 -14.14 13.00
CA GLY A 95 -8.88 -14.54 12.41
C GLY A 95 -8.61 -13.99 11.03
N LYS A 96 -9.45 -13.09 10.53
CA LYS A 96 -9.29 -12.49 9.21
C LYS A 96 -9.22 -10.97 9.30
N PRO A 97 -8.60 -10.29 8.32
CA PRO A 97 -8.58 -8.84 8.35
C PRO A 97 -10.00 -8.25 8.41
N ASP A 98 -10.18 -7.25 9.23
CA ASP A 98 -11.45 -6.54 9.35
C ASP A 98 -11.45 -5.34 8.40
N TRP A 99 -11.73 -5.61 7.14
CA TRP A 99 -11.73 -4.60 6.09
C TRP A 99 -12.75 -3.49 6.35
N THR A 100 -13.90 -3.86 6.88
CA THR A 100 -14.95 -2.89 7.18
C THR A 100 -14.53 -1.89 8.23
N TYR A 101 -13.85 -2.36 9.28
CA TYR A 101 -13.32 -1.47 10.30
C TYR A 101 -12.33 -0.46 9.72
N MET A 102 -11.40 -0.96 8.89
CA MET A 102 -10.40 -0.10 8.27
C MET A 102 -11.04 0.95 7.37
N ASP A 103 -12.04 0.54 6.59
CA ASP A 103 -12.78 1.47 5.72
C ASP A 103 -13.46 2.57 6.54
N ASN A 104 -14.17 2.18 7.55
CA ASN A 104 -14.93 3.13 8.38
C ASN A 104 -14.01 4.07 9.14
N PHE A 105 -12.92 3.55 9.67
CA PHE A 105 -11.93 4.36 10.37
C PHE A 105 -11.38 5.47 9.46
N MET A 106 -11.02 5.12 8.24
CA MET A 106 -10.45 6.10 7.32
C MET A 106 -11.48 7.09 6.81
N LYS A 107 -12.71 6.66 6.60
CA LYS A 107 -13.78 7.56 6.21
C LYS A 107 -14.07 8.58 7.31
N ASP A 108 -14.15 8.15 8.55
CA ASP A 108 -14.40 9.03 9.69
C ASP A 108 -13.24 10.02 9.89
N THR A 109 -12.01 9.54 9.83
CA THR A 109 -10.83 10.38 9.96
C THR A 109 -10.79 11.46 8.89
N ARG A 110 -11.07 11.08 7.65
CA ARG A 110 -11.11 12.02 6.53
C ARG A 110 -12.18 13.09 6.72
N ASN A 111 -13.36 12.68 7.14
CA ASN A 111 -14.45 13.60 7.40
C ASN A 111 -14.10 14.59 8.52
N THR A 112 -13.49 14.10 9.59
CA THR A 112 -13.09 14.92 10.71
C THR A 112 -12.06 15.96 10.29
N ILE A 113 -11.06 15.56 9.52
CA ILE A 113 -10.05 16.49 9.01
C ILE A 113 -10.69 17.56 8.13
N PHE A 114 -11.58 17.15 7.26
CA PHE A 114 -12.26 18.05 6.34
C PHE A 114 -13.08 19.08 7.11
N ARG A 115 -13.86 18.63 8.10
CA ARG A 115 -14.66 19.53 8.93
C ARG A 115 -13.79 20.51 9.71
N GLY A 116 -12.66 20.03 10.22
CA GLY A 116 -11.72 20.89 10.91
C GLY A 116 -11.22 22.02 10.03
N SER A 117 -10.95 21.73 8.77
CA SER A 117 -10.53 22.73 7.81
C SER A 117 -11.63 23.76 7.55
N GLU A 118 -12.85 23.31 7.44
CA GLU A 118 -14.00 24.22 7.24
C GLU A 118 -14.20 25.14 8.44
N CYS A 119 -14.06 24.63 9.63
CA CYS A 119 -14.23 25.42 10.84
C CYS A 119 -13.22 26.54 10.98
N LYS A 120 -12.08 26.43 10.32
CA LYS A 120 -11.05 27.46 10.36
C LYS A 120 -11.29 28.60 9.38
N LEU A 121 -12.20 28.39 8.49
CA LEU A 121 -12.56 29.40 7.52
C LEU A 121 -13.53 30.41 8.09
#